data_c3a66d9462eec544e98afa022b1fc1e3
#
_entry.id   c3a66d9462eec544e98afa022b1fc1e3
#
_cell.length_a   1.000
_cell.length_b   1.000
_cell.length_c   1.000
_cell.angle_alpha   90.00
_cell.angle_beta   90.00
_cell.angle_gamma   90.00
#
_symmetry.space_group_name_H-M   'P 1'
#
loop_
_entity.id
_entity.type
_entity.pdbx_description
1 polymer ?
#
loop_
_entity_poly.entity_id
_entity_poly.type
_entity_poly.pdbx_seq_one_letter_code
_entity_poly.pdbx_strand_id
1 'polypeptide(L)'
;MTLPAPYYRDDDNGIVLYCGDCLDILPELEPGSVDAVVTDPPYGIGYSTGRGSALWGDGSIAGDHSSECRDAALKHCNGLPSLVFGTWKVSKPEGTRMTLVWDTLGALGMGDLALPWKPSHQEIYVLGNRLGFSGERGSDVIRCPPVQSMAKNGRIHPFEKPVELIERLIGWIVAKTICDPFMGSGTTGVACLRTGRRFIGIEIAERYCEIAANRLRKERDRTVLFDQAERKRQCEFLEPEL
;
A
#
# COMPACT_ATOMS: atom_id res chain seq x y z
N MET A 1 4.56 20.47 -16.01
CA MET A 1 5.89 19.80 -15.91
C MET A 1 5.79 18.52 -16.72
N THR A 2 6.88 17.93 -17.15
CA THR A 2 6.82 16.62 -17.82
C THR A 2 7.01 15.52 -16.79
N LEU A 3 6.31 14.40 -16.95
CA LEU A 3 6.44 13.21 -16.11
C LEU A 3 7.93 12.82 -15.99
N PRO A 4 8.48 12.65 -14.79
CA PRO A 4 9.88 12.26 -14.63
C PRO A 4 10.12 10.84 -15.12
N ALA A 5 11.37 10.51 -15.43
CA ALA A 5 11.72 9.12 -15.74
C ALA A 5 11.40 8.22 -14.55
N PRO A 6 10.85 7.01 -14.78
CA PRO A 6 10.58 6.08 -13.70
C PRO A 6 11.86 5.69 -12.93
N TYR A 7 11.80 5.67 -11.61
CA TYR A 7 12.86 5.14 -10.76
C TYR A 7 13.05 3.62 -10.93
N TYR A 8 11.92 2.92 -11.12
CA TYR A 8 11.89 1.49 -11.43
C TYR A 8 10.73 1.20 -12.38
N ARG A 9 10.96 0.28 -13.32
CA ARG A 9 9.95 -0.15 -14.28
C ARG A 9 10.07 -1.65 -14.54
N ASP A 10 8.93 -2.32 -14.58
CA ASP A 10 8.78 -3.71 -14.99
C ASP A 10 7.57 -3.77 -15.94
N ASP A 11 7.86 -3.75 -17.23
CA ASP A 11 6.83 -3.68 -18.27
C ASP A 11 6.03 -4.98 -18.38
N ASP A 12 6.64 -6.13 -18.09
CA ASP A 12 6.01 -7.43 -18.17
C ASP A 12 4.87 -7.55 -17.14
N ASN A 13 5.06 -6.96 -15.96
CA ASN A 13 4.08 -6.96 -14.87
C ASN A 13 3.31 -5.62 -14.77
N GLY A 14 3.64 -4.62 -15.57
CA GLY A 14 3.00 -3.31 -15.55
C GLY A 14 3.24 -2.54 -14.25
N ILE A 15 4.43 -2.66 -13.66
CA ILE A 15 4.84 -1.98 -12.42
C ILE A 15 5.71 -0.76 -12.76
N VAL A 16 5.35 0.39 -12.22
CA VAL A 16 6.11 1.63 -12.40
C VAL A 16 6.23 2.35 -11.06
N LEU A 17 7.45 2.73 -10.70
CA LEU A 17 7.72 3.54 -9.51
C LEU A 17 8.33 4.88 -9.91
N TYR A 18 7.86 5.93 -9.28
CA TYR A 18 8.40 7.28 -9.40
C TYR A 18 8.96 7.73 -8.05
N CYS A 19 10.14 8.38 -8.09
CA CYS A 19 10.74 9.01 -6.92
C CYS A 19 10.53 10.52 -7.03
N GLY A 20 9.72 11.10 -6.14
CA GLY A 20 9.40 12.52 -6.15
C GLY A 20 8.11 12.85 -5.41
N ASP A 21 7.73 14.12 -5.43
CA ASP A 21 6.48 14.57 -4.82
C ASP A 21 5.27 14.09 -5.63
N CYS A 22 4.33 13.45 -4.95
CA CYS A 22 3.11 12.96 -5.59
C CYS A 22 2.25 14.10 -6.16
N LEU A 23 2.31 15.30 -5.59
CA LEU A 23 1.57 16.45 -6.09
C LEU A 23 2.13 16.99 -7.41
N ASP A 24 3.40 16.75 -7.71
CA ASP A 24 4.02 17.07 -8.99
C ASP A 24 3.79 15.97 -10.03
N ILE A 25 3.75 14.70 -9.59
CA ILE A 25 3.71 13.53 -10.49
C ILE A 25 2.28 13.16 -10.88
N LEU A 26 1.31 13.16 -9.94
CA LEU A 26 -0.08 12.77 -10.22
C LEU A 26 -0.72 13.56 -11.37
N PRO A 27 -0.53 14.90 -11.48
CA PRO A 27 -1.10 15.68 -12.59
C PRO A 27 -0.53 15.34 -13.97
N GLU A 28 0.68 14.77 -14.01
CA GLU A 28 1.38 14.42 -15.24
C GLU A 28 1.12 12.97 -15.70
N LEU A 29 0.42 12.16 -14.88
CA LEU A 29 0.01 10.82 -15.28
C LEU A 29 -1.02 10.88 -16.41
N GLU A 30 -0.90 9.98 -17.37
CA GLU A 30 -1.86 9.87 -18.47
C GLU A 30 -3.30 9.70 -17.94
N PRO A 31 -4.28 10.49 -18.42
CA PRO A 31 -5.67 10.33 -18.05
C PRO A 31 -6.17 8.90 -18.28
N GLY A 32 -6.76 8.29 -17.25
CA GLY A 32 -7.24 6.91 -17.30
C GLY A 32 -6.15 5.84 -17.15
N SER A 33 -4.90 6.21 -16.85
CA SER A 33 -3.85 5.25 -16.53
C SER A 33 -4.00 4.59 -15.16
N VAL A 34 -4.80 5.20 -14.27
CA VAL A 34 -5.11 4.74 -12.92
C VAL A 34 -6.59 4.38 -12.84
N ASP A 35 -6.92 3.20 -12.33
CA ASP A 35 -8.29 2.75 -12.12
C ASP A 35 -8.74 2.88 -10.65
N ALA A 36 -7.81 2.79 -9.71
CA ALA A 36 -8.09 2.87 -8.28
C ALA A 36 -6.88 3.33 -7.46
N VAL A 37 -7.15 3.79 -6.23
CA VAL A 37 -6.11 4.20 -5.27
C VAL A 37 -6.18 3.32 -4.03
N VAL A 38 -5.03 2.81 -3.59
CA VAL A 38 -4.87 2.15 -2.27
C VAL A 38 -3.63 2.72 -1.63
N THR A 39 -3.78 3.44 -0.53
CA THR A 39 -2.69 4.26 -0.01
C THR A 39 -2.72 4.43 1.51
N ASP A 40 -1.53 4.58 2.10
CA ASP A 40 -1.31 4.89 3.52
C ASP A 40 -0.59 6.25 3.64
N PRO A 41 -1.30 7.37 3.50
CA PRO A 41 -0.69 8.71 3.50
C PRO A 41 -0.17 9.08 4.89
N PRO A 42 0.72 10.07 4.99
CA PRO A 42 1.03 10.73 6.26
C PRO A 42 -0.25 11.23 6.93
N TYR A 43 -0.37 10.97 8.25
CA TYR A 43 -1.62 11.29 8.97
C TYR A 43 -1.72 12.73 9.46
N GLY A 44 -0.63 13.50 9.38
CA GLY A 44 -0.61 14.88 9.87
C GLY A 44 -0.59 15.01 11.40
N ILE A 45 -0.08 13.99 12.08
CA ILE A 45 -0.02 13.95 13.55
C ILE A 45 1.38 14.28 14.11
N GLY A 46 2.33 14.65 13.22
CA GLY A 46 3.70 14.95 13.61
C GLY A 46 4.40 13.76 14.28
N TYR A 47 4.16 12.55 13.77
CA TYR A 47 4.72 11.35 14.39
C TYR A 47 6.23 11.34 14.36
N SER A 48 6.82 11.18 15.54
CA SER A 48 8.26 10.93 15.71
C SER A 48 8.46 9.74 16.62
N THR A 49 9.33 8.82 16.25
CA THR A 49 9.65 7.66 17.09
C THR A 49 10.40 8.03 18.35
N GLY A 50 10.89 9.29 18.45
CA GLY A 50 11.75 9.75 19.56
C GLY A 50 13.09 9.02 19.68
N ARG A 51 13.33 8.03 18.83
CA ARG A 51 14.56 7.22 18.76
C ARG A 51 15.01 7.20 17.30
N GLY A 52 15.80 8.20 16.93
CA GLY A 52 16.58 8.11 15.69
C GLY A 52 17.39 6.81 15.70
N SER A 53 17.28 6.00 14.66
CA SER A 53 18.11 4.83 14.46
C SER A 53 18.76 4.90 13.10
N ALA A 54 19.90 4.26 12.93
CA ALA A 54 20.56 4.15 11.64
C ALA A 54 19.65 3.53 10.56
N LEU A 55 18.62 2.79 10.99
CA LEU A 55 17.62 2.17 10.11
C LEU A 55 16.46 3.11 9.71
N TRP A 56 16.12 4.10 10.55
CA TRP A 56 14.89 4.89 10.41
C TRP A 56 15.14 6.41 10.25
N GLY A 57 16.40 6.84 10.14
CA GLY A 57 16.75 8.26 10.10
C GLY A 57 16.44 8.95 11.42
N ASP A 58 15.96 10.20 11.36
CA ASP A 58 15.52 10.98 12.52
C ASP A 58 14.16 10.52 13.09
N GLY A 59 13.52 9.55 12.44
CA GLY A 59 12.23 9.00 12.84
C GLY A 59 11.03 9.88 12.48
N SER A 60 11.24 10.93 11.69
CA SER A 60 10.15 11.77 11.14
C SER A 60 9.61 11.19 9.83
N ILE A 61 8.36 11.52 9.52
CA ILE A 61 7.70 11.18 8.25
C ILE A 61 7.58 12.47 7.44
N ALA A 62 8.05 12.44 6.19
CA ALA A 62 7.91 13.57 5.30
C ALA A 62 6.42 13.91 5.11
N GLY A 63 6.08 15.20 5.29
CA GLY A 63 4.70 15.68 5.12
C GLY A 63 3.71 15.34 6.26
N ASP A 64 4.16 14.76 7.39
CA ASP A 64 3.27 14.38 8.51
C ASP A 64 2.93 15.55 9.46
N HIS A 65 2.85 16.78 8.93
CA HIS A 65 2.46 17.96 9.71
C HIS A 65 0.97 18.32 9.56
N SER A 66 0.34 17.90 8.47
CA SER A 66 -1.08 18.15 8.20
C SER A 66 -1.64 17.08 7.26
N SER A 67 -2.99 16.99 7.17
CA SER A 67 -3.67 16.14 6.19
C SER A 67 -3.75 16.77 4.78
N GLU A 68 -3.21 17.96 4.58
CA GLU A 68 -3.35 18.72 3.33
C GLU A 68 -2.72 18.00 2.13
N CYS A 69 -1.55 17.38 2.31
CA CYS A 69 -0.89 16.62 1.26
C CYS A 69 -1.76 15.41 0.80
N ARG A 70 -2.32 14.65 1.78
CA ARG A 70 -3.29 13.58 1.52
C ARG A 70 -4.47 14.09 0.72
N ASP A 71 -5.10 15.17 1.19
CA ASP A 71 -6.32 15.69 0.60
C ASP A 71 -6.07 16.29 -0.80
N ALA A 72 -4.92 16.91 -1.02
CA ALA A 72 -4.48 17.39 -2.32
C ALA A 72 -4.24 16.21 -3.31
N ALA A 73 -3.53 15.17 -2.89
CA ALA A 73 -3.31 13.98 -3.71
C ALA A 73 -4.64 13.29 -4.09
N LEU A 74 -5.56 13.16 -3.14
CA LEU A 74 -6.88 12.56 -3.39
C LEU A 74 -7.76 13.38 -4.34
N LYS A 75 -7.59 14.70 -4.41
CA LYS A 75 -8.28 15.54 -5.40
C LYS A 75 -7.88 15.20 -6.84
N HIS A 76 -6.60 14.87 -7.09
CA HIS A 76 -6.16 14.38 -8.42
C HIS A 76 -6.74 13.03 -8.77
N CYS A 77 -7.11 12.23 -7.77
CA CYS A 77 -7.72 10.91 -7.93
C CYS A 77 -9.25 10.93 -7.77
N ASN A 78 -9.88 12.12 -7.84
CA ASN A 78 -11.30 12.28 -7.56
C ASN A 78 -12.18 11.39 -8.44
N GLY A 79 -13.15 10.73 -7.80
CA GLY A 79 -14.09 9.82 -8.47
C GLY A 79 -13.57 8.38 -8.62
N LEU A 80 -12.27 8.13 -8.48
CA LEU A 80 -11.72 6.78 -8.49
C LEU A 80 -12.08 6.03 -7.20
N PRO A 81 -12.38 4.73 -7.27
CA PRO A 81 -12.50 3.89 -6.09
C PRO A 81 -11.20 3.93 -5.30
N SER A 82 -11.28 4.31 -4.03
CA SER A 82 -10.10 4.53 -3.22
C SER A 82 -10.25 3.93 -1.83
N LEU A 83 -9.18 3.30 -1.34
CA LEU A 83 -9.02 2.81 0.03
C LEU A 83 -7.84 3.54 0.66
N VAL A 84 -8.15 4.39 1.63
CA VAL A 84 -7.17 5.29 2.24
C VAL A 84 -7.05 4.96 3.72
N PHE A 85 -5.88 4.54 4.15
CA PHE A 85 -5.60 4.32 5.57
C PHE A 85 -5.63 5.63 6.33
N GLY A 86 -6.06 5.56 7.58
CA GLY A 86 -6.17 6.74 8.41
C GLY A 86 -6.33 6.45 9.89
N THR A 87 -6.64 7.49 10.64
CA THR A 87 -6.78 7.46 12.09
C THR A 87 -7.92 8.37 12.53
N TRP A 88 -8.62 7.98 13.58
CA TRP A 88 -9.67 8.77 14.21
C TRP A 88 -9.21 10.14 14.73
N LYS A 89 -7.90 10.34 14.86
CA LYS A 89 -7.29 11.59 15.38
C LYS A 89 -7.35 12.75 14.38
N VAL A 90 -7.60 12.45 13.10
CA VAL A 90 -7.59 13.44 12.02
C VAL A 90 -8.89 13.33 11.24
N SER A 91 -9.36 14.44 10.69
CA SER A 91 -10.56 14.45 9.86
C SER A 91 -10.47 13.46 8.70
N LYS A 92 -11.57 12.76 8.45
CA LYS A 92 -11.69 11.87 7.29
C LYS A 92 -11.58 12.66 6.00
N PRO A 93 -11.02 12.07 4.92
CA PRO A 93 -11.02 12.69 3.61
C PRO A 93 -12.45 13.03 3.16
N GLU A 94 -12.59 14.14 2.44
CA GLU A 94 -13.86 14.52 1.82
C GLU A 94 -14.36 13.42 0.89
N GLY A 95 -15.66 13.18 0.85
CA GLY A 95 -16.26 12.12 0.04
C GLY A 95 -16.13 10.71 0.61
N THR A 96 -15.66 10.55 1.86
CA THR A 96 -15.66 9.25 2.55
C THR A 96 -17.08 8.70 2.66
N ARG A 97 -17.32 7.54 2.06
CA ARG A 97 -18.61 6.85 2.02
C ARG A 97 -18.80 5.85 3.14
N MET A 98 -17.71 5.20 3.55
CA MET A 98 -17.67 4.16 4.57
C MET A 98 -16.31 4.15 5.23
N THR A 99 -16.25 3.70 6.46
CA THR A 99 -15.01 3.39 7.17
C THR A 99 -14.98 1.90 7.43
N LEU A 100 -13.90 1.25 6.97
CA LEU A 100 -13.55 -0.10 7.36
C LEU A 100 -12.62 -0.03 8.58
N VAL A 101 -12.64 -1.05 9.40
CA VAL A 101 -11.80 -1.18 10.57
C VAL A 101 -10.80 -2.31 10.36
N TRP A 102 -9.53 -1.98 10.31
CA TRP A 102 -8.50 -3.01 10.39
C TRP A 102 -8.22 -3.34 11.86
N ASP A 103 -8.73 -4.48 12.34
CA ASP A 103 -8.42 -5.05 13.64
C ASP A 103 -7.03 -5.68 13.61
N THR A 104 -6.09 -5.08 14.36
CA THR A 104 -4.69 -5.48 14.46
C THR A 104 -4.45 -6.53 15.55
N LEU A 105 -5.50 -7.10 16.13
CA LEU A 105 -5.44 -8.08 17.21
C LEU A 105 -4.65 -7.58 18.43
N GLY A 106 -4.74 -6.30 18.73
CA GLY A 106 -4.09 -5.68 19.88
C GLY A 106 -2.57 -5.47 19.75
N ALA A 107 -2.02 -5.58 18.55
CA ALA A 107 -0.57 -5.50 18.33
C ALA A 107 -0.03 -4.08 18.06
N LEU A 108 -0.87 -3.04 18.09
CA LEU A 108 -0.43 -1.65 18.04
C LEU A 108 0.18 -1.20 19.37
N GLY A 109 0.97 -0.13 19.34
CA GLY A 109 1.70 0.42 20.49
C GLY A 109 0.88 0.56 21.79
N MET A 110 1.49 1.06 22.83
CA MET A 110 0.87 1.09 24.17
C MET A 110 -0.31 2.09 24.30
N GLY A 111 -0.36 3.10 23.41
CA GLY A 111 -1.35 4.16 23.51
C GLY A 111 -1.09 5.11 24.69
N ASP A 112 -2.14 5.77 25.16
CA ASP A 112 -2.12 6.60 26.38
C ASP A 112 -2.25 5.69 27.60
N LEU A 113 -1.18 5.64 28.40
CA LEU A 113 -1.14 4.79 29.61
C LEU A 113 -2.06 5.29 30.74
N ALA A 114 -2.58 6.50 30.64
CA ALA A 114 -3.58 7.02 31.59
C ALA A 114 -4.98 6.45 31.33
N LEU A 115 -5.19 5.82 30.18
CA LEU A 115 -6.46 5.21 29.80
C LEU A 115 -6.39 3.68 29.90
N PRO A 116 -7.50 3.00 30.27
CA PRO A 116 -7.52 1.54 30.39
C PRO A 116 -7.61 0.81 29.04
N TRP A 117 -7.70 1.51 27.94
CA TRP A 117 -7.80 0.92 26.60
C TRP A 117 -6.53 1.11 25.77
N LYS A 118 -6.13 0.04 25.14
CA LYS A 118 -5.00 0.01 24.19
C LYS A 118 -5.51 0.13 22.76
N PRO A 119 -4.89 0.97 21.90
CA PRO A 119 -5.22 0.98 20.48
C PRO A 119 -5.06 -0.40 19.87
N SER A 120 -6.06 -0.87 19.14
CA SER A 120 -6.08 -2.21 18.55
C SER A 120 -6.56 -2.21 17.10
N HIS A 121 -6.81 -1.04 16.51
CA HIS A 121 -7.31 -0.92 15.14
C HIS A 121 -6.77 0.31 14.43
N GLN A 122 -6.85 0.29 13.10
CA GLN A 122 -6.72 1.44 12.22
C GLN A 122 -7.96 1.57 11.34
N GLU A 123 -8.24 2.77 10.89
CA GLU A 123 -9.33 3.06 9.97
C GLU A 123 -8.86 2.96 8.52
N ILE A 124 -9.77 2.55 7.63
CA ILE A 124 -9.56 2.59 6.18
C ILE A 124 -10.81 3.25 5.59
N TYR A 125 -10.62 4.39 4.93
CA TYR A 125 -11.70 5.16 4.34
C TYR A 125 -11.97 4.72 2.92
N VAL A 126 -13.23 4.44 2.62
CA VAL A 126 -13.73 4.05 1.30
C VAL A 126 -14.26 5.28 0.59
N LEU A 127 -13.67 5.65 -0.56
CA LEU A 127 -14.07 6.78 -1.39
C LEU A 127 -14.39 6.34 -2.82
N GLY A 128 -14.97 7.25 -3.59
CA GLY A 128 -15.20 7.07 -5.02
C GLY A 128 -16.52 6.40 -5.39
N ASN A 129 -16.63 5.95 -6.63
CA ASN A 129 -17.87 5.39 -7.15
C ASN A 129 -18.08 3.94 -6.65
N ARG A 130 -19.33 3.62 -6.28
CA ARG A 130 -19.71 2.26 -5.85
C ARG A 130 -19.45 1.17 -6.91
N LEU A 131 -19.49 1.52 -8.20
CA LEU A 131 -19.22 0.58 -9.29
C LEU A 131 -17.78 0.13 -9.38
N GLY A 132 -16.86 0.82 -8.70
CA GLY A 132 -15.47 0.42 -8.58
C GLY A 132 -15.21 -0.66 -7.52
N PHE A 133 -16.26 -1.14 -6.83
CA PHE A 133 -16.15 -2.19 -5.83
C PHE A 133 -17.08 -3.35 -6.17
N SER A 134 -16.59 -4.58 -5.98
CA SER A 134 -17.32 -5.82 -6.24
C SER A 134 -16.93 -6.91 -5.24
N GLY A 135 -17.66 -8.03 -5.27
CA GLY A 135 -17.46 -9.17 -4.40
C GLY A 135 -18.62 -9.42 -3.46
N GLU A 136 -18.48 -10.45 -2.64
CA GLU A 136 -19.49 -10.78 -1.63
C GLU A 136 -19.49 -9.73 -0.51
N ARG A 137 -20.68 -9.43 -0.01
CA ARG A 137 -20.84 -8.51 1.11
C ARG A 137 -20.29 -9.13 2.39
N GLY A 138 -19.15 -8.61 2.86
CA GLY A 138 -18.47 -9.03 4.08
C GLY A 138 -18.61 -8.04 5.23
N SER A 139 -17.90 -8.33 6.32
CA SER A 139 -17.76 -7.43 7.45
C SER A 139 -16.88 -6.23 7.09
N ASP A 140 -17.21 -5.07 7.64
CA ASP A 140 -16.38 -3.86 7.63
C ASP A 140 -15.20 -3.94 8.62
N VAL A 141 -15.16 -4.98 9.46
CA VAL A 141 -14.03 -5.27 10.36
C VAL A 141 -13.16 -6.36 9.74
N ILE A 142 -11.92 -5.99 9.40
CA ILE A 142 -10.94 -6.87 8.76
C ILE A 142 -9.90 -7.25 9.79
N ARG A 143 -9.88 -8.52 10.18
CA ARG A 143 -8.87 -9.07 11.10
C ARG A 143 -7.64 -9.51 10.35
N CYS A 144 -6.51 -8.88 10.66
CA CYS A 144 -5.21 -9.23 10.10
C CYS A 144 -4.10 -8.80 11.06
N PRO A 145 -3.19 -9.69 11.49
CA PRO A 145 -2.10 -9.29 12.35
C PRO A 145 -1.16 -8.32 11.61
N PRO A 146 -0.64 -7.27 12.27
CA PRO A 146 0.35 -6.40 11.67
C PRO A 146 1.70 -7.13 11.50
N VAL A 147 2.54 -6.60 10.62
CA VAL A 147 3.90 -7.10 10.45
C VAL A 147 4.66 -6.98 11.77
N GLN A 148 5.20 -8.10 12.27
CA GLN A 148 5.95 -8.13 13.52
C GLN A 148 7.40 -7.67 13.30
N SER A 149 7.87 -6.71 14.11
CA SER A 149 9.25 -6.20 14.02
C SER A 149 10.33 -7.21 14.42
N MET A 150 9.96 -8.25 15.15
CA MET A 150 10.88 -9.32 15.64
C MET A 150 10.89 -10.55 14.73
N ALA A 151 10.11 -10.59 13.65
CA ALA A 151 10.13 -11.70 12.71
C ALA A 151 11.48 -11.80 11.97
N LYS A 152 11.87 -13.00 11.54
CA LYS A 152 13.11 -13.29 10.80
C LYS A 152 13.31 -12.40 9.56
N ASN A 153 12.20 -11.90 9.02
CA ASN A 153 12.13 -10.90 7.93
C ASN A 153 11.46 -9.62 8.41
N GLY A 154 11.79 -9.11 9.59
CA GLY A 154 11.12 -8.02 10.31
C GLY A 154 10.69 -6.81 9.46
N ARG A 155 10.03 -5.84 10.08
CA ARG A 155 9.56 -4.63 9.38
C ARG A 155 10.72 -3.93 8.67
N ILE A 156 10.54 -3.66 7.39
CA ILE A 156 11.47 -2.87 6.58
C ILE A 156 11.13 -1.37 6.72
N HIS A 157 9.86 -1.08 7.06
CA HIS A 157 9.35 0.27 7.30
C HIS A 157 8.56 0.31 8.62
N PRO A 158 8.63 1.40 9.45
CA PRO A 158 7.95 1.48 10.75
C PRO A 158 6.44 1.23 10.66
N PHE A 159 5.84 1.64 9.55
CA PHE A 159 4.40 1.58 9.27
C PHE A 159 4.03 0.57 8.18
N GLU A 160 4.90 -0.41 7.94
CA GLU A 160 4.63 -1.42 6.91
C GLU A 160 3.31 -2.14 7.18
N LYS A 161 2.42 -2.09 6.20
CA LYS A 161 1.16 -2.84 6.21
C LYS A 161 1.41 -4.30 5.81
N PRO A 162 0.64 -5.26 6.34
CA PRO A 162 0.70 -6.65 5.85
C PRO A 162 0.29 -6.73 4.39
N VAL A 163 1.07 -7.45 3.58
CA VAL A 163 0.73 -7.69 2.17
C VAL A 163 -0.62 -8.38 2.04
N GLU A 164 -0.90 -9.37 2.90
CA GLU A 164 -2.18 -10.08 2.95
C GLU A 164 -3.38 -9.14 3.17
N LEU A 165 -3.23 -8.12 4.02
CA LEU A 165 -4.28 -7.11 4.21
C LEU A 165 -4.55 -6.38 2.90
N ILE A 166 -3.50 -5.93 2.22
CA ILE A 166 -3.64 -5.20 0.95
C ILE A 166 -4.23 -6.11 -0.14
N GLU A 167 -3.80 -7.36 -0.24
CA GLU A 167 -4.37 -8.34 -1.18
C GLU A 167 -5.88 -8.51 -0.98
N ARG A 168 -6.33 -8.62 0.28
CA ARG A 168 -7.76 -8.70 0.61
C ARG A 168 -8.51 -7.42 0.23
N LEU A 169 -7.93 -6.25 0.52
CA LEU A 169 -8.52 -4.96 0.20
C LEU A 169 -8.67 -4.76 -1.33
N ILE A 170 -7.62 -5.01 -2.09
CA ILE A 170 -7.65 -4.87 -3.55
C ILE A 170 -8.54 -5.93 -4.21
N GLY A 171 -8.77 -7.06 -3.56
CA GLY A 171 -9.69 -8.09 -4.01
C GLY A 171 -11.13 -7.58 -4.18
N TRP A 172 -11.53 -6.55 -3.45
CA TRP A 172 -12.85 -5.92 -3.58
C TRP A 172 -12.89 -4.76 -4.57
N ILE A 173 -11.76 -4.40 -5.19
CA ILE A 173 -11.68 -3.30 -6.16
C ILE A 173 -11.71 -3.84 -7.58
N VAL A 174 -12.59 -3.28 -8.41
CA VAL A 174 -12.63 -3.53 -9.85
C VAL A 174 -11.62 -2.60 -10.53
N ALA A 175 -10.36 -3.00 -10.56
CA ALA A 175 -9.27 -2.21 -11.14
C ALA A 175 -8.22 -3.11 -11.76
N LYS A 176 -7.63 -2.66 -12.87
CA LYS A 176 -6.43 -3.24 -13.48
C LYS A 176 -5.17 -2.57 -12.95
N THR A 177 -5.19 -1.24 -12.86
CA THR A 177 -4.06 -0.43 -12.42
C THR A 177 -4.39 0.26 -11.10
N ILE A 178 -3.60 -0.01 -10.06
CA ILE A 178 -3.72 0.61 -8.75
C ILE A 178 -2.59 1.61 -8.57
N CYS A 179 -2.93 2.80 -8.07
CA CYS A 179 -1.96 3.82 -7.70
C CYS A 179 -1.82 3.90 -6.18
N ASP A 180 -0.59 4.07 -5.71
CA ASP A 180 -0.28 4.43 -4.33
C ASP A 180 0.62 5.67 -4.33
N PRO A 181 0.05 6.87 -4.10
CA PRO A 181 0.79 8.13 -4.05
C PRO A 181 1.79 8.26 -2.89
N PHE A 182 1.70 7.37 -1.91
CA PHE A 182 2.55 7.34 -0.71
C PHE A 182 3.06 5.92 -0.45
N MET A 183 3.68 5.30 -1.48
CA MET A 183 3.93 3.87 -1.50
C MET A 183 4.88 3.37 -0.41
N GLY A 184 5.69 4.23 0.19
CA GLY A 184 6.66 3.85 1.20
C GLY A 184 7.55 2.69 0.75
N SER A 185 7.53 1.59 1.50
CA SER A 185 8.29 0.38 1.17
C SER A 185 7.67 -0.50 0.08
N GLY A 186 6.60 -0.06 -0.61
CA GLY A 186 6.01 -0.73 -1.77
C GLY A 186 5.11 -1.92 -1.48
N THR A 187 4.47 -1.98 -0.30
CA THR A 187 3.58 -3.11 0.06
C THR A 187 2.42 -3.27 -0.90
N THR A 188 1.80 -2.15 -1.31
CA THR A 188 0.70 -2.13 -2.29
C THR A 188 1.17 -2.70 -3.64
N GLY A 189 2.39 -2.36 -4.08
CA GLY A 189 2.98 -2.90 -5.30
C GLY A 189 3.22 -4.41 -5.25
N VAL A 190 3.70 -4.92 -4.10
CA VAL A 190 3.86 -6.37 -3.89
C VAL A 190 2.51 -7.10 -3.97
N ALA A 191 1.46 -6.55 -3.36
CA ALA A 191 0.12 -7.11 -3.43
C ALA A 191 -0.45 -7.08 -4.86
N CYS A 192 -0.20 -5.99 -5.60
CA CYS A 192 -0.58 -5.88 -7.01
C CYS A 192 0.11 -6.95 -7.85
N LEU A 193 1.42 -7.14 -7.69
CA LEU A 193 2.19 -8.14 -8.41
C LEU A 193 1.64 -9.56 -8.15
N ARG A 194 1.36 -9.91 -6.90
CA ARG A 194 0.79 -11.22 -6.52
C ARG A 194 -0.61 -11.47 -7.07
N THR A 195 -1.37 -10.41 -7.26
CA THR A 195 -2.77 -10.51 -7.74
C THR A 195 -2.92 -10.20 -9.23
N GLY A 196 -1.79 -10.10 -9.98
CA GLY A 196 -1.77 -9.84 -11.42
C GLY A 196 -2.32 -8.46 -11.81
N ARG A 197 -2.17 -7.46 -10.95
CA ARG A 197 -2.57 -6.08 -11.21
C ARG A 197 -1.36 -5.21 -11.54
N ARG A 198 -1.58 -4.20 -12.37
CA ARG A 198 -0.60 -3.16 -12.65
C ARG A 198 -0.51 -2.21 -11.46
N PHE A 199 0.64 -1.59 -11.29
CA PHE A 199 0.90 -0.70 -10.17
C PHE A 199 1.66 0.56 -10.59
N ILE A 200 1.21 1.71 -10.07
CA ILE A 200 1.95 2.97 -10.13
C ILE A 200 2.18 3.40 -8.68
N GLY A 201 3.45 3.43 -8.26
CA GLY A 201 3.85 3.87 -6.92
C GLY A 201 4.62 5.18 -6.99
N ILE A 202 4.33 6.09 -6.05
CA ILE A 202 5.06 7.35 -5.90
C ILE A 202 5.57 7.44 -4.47
N GLU A 203 6.82 7.85 -4.32
CA GLU A 203 7.46 8.01 -3.01
C GLU A 203 8.49 9.15 -3.08
N ILE A 204 8.45 10.04 -2.11
CA ILE A 204 9.32 11.21 -2.10
C ILE A 204 10.74 10.88 -1.64
N ALA A 205 10.89 9.88 -0.78
CA ALA A 205 12.18 9.50 -0.19
C ALA A 205 12.86 8.42 -1.05
N GLU A 206 13.97 8.77 -1.71
CA GLU A 206 14.73 7.87 -2.59
C GLU A 206 15.08 6.54 -1.92
N ARG A 207 15.43 6.58 -0.64
CA ARG A 207 15.69 5.37 0.17
C ARG A 207 14.53 4.38 0.13
N TYR A 208 13.29 4.87 0.23
CA TYR A 208 12.12 4.00 0.19
C TYR A 208 11.78 3.57 -1.24
N CYS A 209 12.08 4.40 -2.24
CA CYS A 209 12.01 4.00 -3.64
C CYS A 209 12.92 2.80 -3.92
N GLU A 210 14.16 2.83 -3.41
CA GLU A 210 15.10 1.71 -3.55
C GLU A 210 14.60 0.45 -2.84
N ILE A 211 14.11 0.58 -1.61
CA ILE A 211 13.54 -0.53 -0.83
C ILE A 211 12.36 -1.16 -1.60
N ALA A 212 11.43 -0.34 -2.09
CA ALA A 212 10.27 -0.79 -2.85
C ALA A 212 10.69 -1.52 -4.13
N ALA A 213 11.60 -0.94 -4.91
CA ALA A 213 12.12 -1.56 -6.13
C ALA A 213 12.77 -2.93 -5.86
N ASN A 214 13.57 -3.03 -4.79
CA ASN A 214 14.21 -4.28 -4.41
C ASN A 214 13.21 -5.34 -3.92
N ARG A 215 12.15 -4.94 -3.22
CA ARG A 215 11.06 -5.85 -2.81
C ARG A 215 10.30 -6.38 -4.02
N LEU A 216 9.98 -5.52 -4.97
CA LEU A 216 9.26 -5.90 -6.20
C LEU A 216 10.09 -6.84 -7.07
N ARG A 217 11.40 -6.59 -7.24
CA ARG A 217 12.31 -7.51 -7.94
C ARG A 217 12.30 -8.89 -7.29
N LYS A 218 12.46 -8.95 -5.97
CA LYS A 218 12.46 -10.23 -5.22
C LYS A 218 11.14 -10.98 -5.35
N GLU A 219 10.02 -10.26 -5.29
CA GLU A 219 8.70 -10.88 -5.41
C GLU A 219 8.46 -11.40 -6.82
N ARG A 220 8.82 -10.63 -7.86
CA ARG A 220 8.78 -11.06 -9.26
C ARG A 220 9.57 -12.35 -9.47
N ASP A 221 10.82 -12.37 -9.00
CA ASP A 221 11.70 -13.53 -9.18
C ASP A 221 11.13 -14.77 -8.46
N ARG A 222 10.49 -14.57 -7.29
CA ARG A 222 9.77 -15.63 -6.57
C ARG A 222 8.59 -16.18 -7.38
N THR A 223 7.78 -15.31 -7.96
CA THR A 223 6.62 -15.71 -8.77
C THR A 223 7.04 -16.53 -9.98
N VAL A 224 8.08 -16.08 -10.70
CA VAL A 224 8.64 -16.83 -11.86
C VAL A 224 9.12 -18.22 -11.45
N LEU A 225 9.81 -18.36 -10.33
CA LEU A 225 10.28 -19.64 -9.83
C LEU A 225 9.13 -20.59 -9.46
N PHE A 226 8.05 -20.06 -8.87
CA PHE A 226 6.85 -20.84 -8.55
C PHE A 226 6.16 -21.36 -9.81
N ASP A 227 5.96 -20.50 -10.81
CA ASP A 227 5.34 -20.87 -12.09
C ASP A 227 6.16 -21.92 -12.83
N GLN A 228 7.49 -21.80 -12.83
CA GLN A 228 8.37 -22.80 -13.42
C GLN A 228 8.28 -24.16 -12.69
N ALA A 229 8.25 -24.15 -11.36
CA ALA A 229 8.13 -25.36 -10.56
C ALA A 229 6.77 -26.04 -10.76
N GLU A 230 5.70 -25.28 -10.91
CA GLU A 230 4.36 -25.80 -11.15
C GLU A 230 4.21 -26.38 -12.55
N ARG A 231 4.73 -25.71 -13.58
CA ARG A 231 4.80 -26.25 -14.96
C ARG A 231 5.61 -27.54 -15.02
N LYS A 232 6.74 -27.62 -14.30
CA LYS A 232 7.56 -28.84 -14.24
C LYS A 232 6.79 -30.00 -13.62
N ARG A 233 6.08 -29.77 -12.51
CA ARG A 233 5.22 -30.80 -11.89
C ARG A 233 4.10 -31.25 -12.82
N GLN A 234 3.43 -30.33 -13.53
CA GLN A 234 2.39 -30.68 -14.50
C GLN A 234 2.92 -31.52 -15.66
N CYS A 235 4.13 -31.24 -16.17
CA CYS A 235 4.77 -32.06 -17.19
C CYS A 235 5.11 -33.46 -16.68
N GLU A 236 5.62 -33.60 -15.45
CA GLU A 236 5.93 -34.88 -14.82
C GLU A 236 4.68 -35.76 -14.60
N PHE A 237 3.52 -35.13 -14.37
CA PHE A 237 2.24 -35.87 -14.26
C PHE A 237 1.64 -36.29 -15.61
N LEU A 238 2.10 -35.72 -16.73
CA LEU A 238 1.60 -35.99 -18.08
C LEU A 238 2.46 -36.99 -18.88
N GLU A 239 3.63 -37.39 -18.36
CA GLU A 239 4.39 -38.49 -18.96
C GLU A 239 3.80 -39.81 -18.53
N PRO A 240 3.14 -40.60 -19.42
CA PRO A 240 2.70 -41.96 -19.11
C PRO A 240 3.95 -42.81 -18.86
N GLU A 241 3.92 -43.58 -17.77
CA GLU A 241 4.88 -44.69 -17.56
C GLU A 241 4.85 -45.61 -18.78
N LEU A 242 5.93 -45.63 -19.56
CA LEU A 242 6.16 -46.56 -20.67
C LEU A 242 6.67 -47.90 -20.12
#